data_5595db4d46d23b869ff1ca393d08d4b6
#
_entry.id   5595db4d46d23b869ff1ca393d08d4b6
#
_cell.length_a   1.000
_cell.length_b   1.000
_cell.length_c   1.000
_cell.angle_alpha   90.00
_cell.angle_beta   90.00
_cell.angle_gamma   90.00
#
_symmetry.space_group_name_H-M   'P 1'
#
loop_
_entity.id
_entity.type
_entity.pdbx_description
1 polymer ?
#
loop_
_entity_poly.entity_id
_entity_poly.type
_entity_poly.pdbx_seq_one_letter_code
_entity_poly.pdbx_strand_id
1 'polypeptide(L)'
;MKKPIKYLSFLLSIIFIIMCFTGCGGAGSTDAIIEPIEGDALNFDDSNGVSVHDPSIYKSQDGTYYITGSHIASAKSSDLINWNTISSGVFDSNRTLVSEGSTLRESYAKAFAWCDGAQRLFEKSEDEWETNVWASDVIYNEAMGKYCYYACSSVWGTTASVIWMAVSDSPEGTFQFVDTMIYSGFSNRTTLFGKPKNQLHYSFTNINDLIENGTFTKDEVESKDWFDSDGNYNCSYGKYPNAIDPAAFYDKDGNLWLAYGSYSGGIYVMPLIEETGMPDYDAMRNTNGYDIYFGKQTSCTNEATNGTGEGPFIVYDDESGYYYMFLTYGGLGALDGYNIREYRSENPDGPYVDAAGSYATDMVSTGTKIIGNYQFSTDDEAVLSPGHSSCLVDDDGRIYQVYHQRYNDGEGTFHNVQVHQMLRTANGWLTMLPLSYNGETASAVTTSDISGSYEAIFFSPDTKNTDDWSKITDIIEPVSAAEIKDGIITIDGNEYPLKLDENSYTFTLNINGETFYGAFCTGKKGGKNVMTLSAVSDRNRTLWAVAE
;
A
#
# COMPACT_ATOMS: atom_id res chain seq x y z
N MET A 1 -37.15 22.38 -17.94
CA MET A 1 -37.51 20.97 -17.65
C MET A 1 -36.37 20.10 -18.09
N LYS A 2 -35.54 19.65 -17.16
CA LYS A 2 -34.72 18.42 -17.09
C LYS A 2 -33.70 18.58 -15.98
N LYS A 3 -33.99 18.06 -14.85
CA LYS A 3 -33.14 17.48 -13.82
C LYS A 3 -33.92 16.24 -13.43
N PRO A 4 -33.32 15.06 -13.24
CA PRO A 4 -32.30 14.72 -12.26
C PRO A 4 -31.36 13.59 -12.74
N ILE A 5 -30.08 13.74 -12.66
CA ILE A 5 -29.12 12.61 -12.83
C ILE A 5 -28.15 12.51 -11.65
N LYS A 6 -28.12 13.47 -10.75
CA LYS A 6 -27.15 13.46 -9.63
C LYS A 6 -27.42 12.48 -8.48
N TYR A 7 -28.57 11.80 -8.46
CA TYR A 7 -28.88 10.84 -7.37
C TYR A 7 -28.64 9.37 -7.73
N LEU A 8 -28.37 9.06 -8.99
CA LEU A 8 -28.23 7.66 -9.42
C LEU A 8 -26.84 7.10 -9.17
N SER A 9 -25.79 7.92 -9.24
CA SER A 9 -24.43 7.46 -8.97
C SER A 9 -24.17 7.14 -7.49
N PHE A 10 -24.80 7.87 -6.59
CA PHE A 10 -24.67 7.62 -5.14
C PHE A 10 -25.42 6.36 -4.69
N LEU A 11 -26.52 6.01 -5.36
CA LEU A 11 -27.27 4.79 -5.07
C LEU A 11 -26.60 3.52 -5.65
N LEU A 12 -25.87 3.64 -6.78
CA LEU A 12 -25.15 2.52 -7.36
C LEU A 12 -23.91 2.14 -6.52
N SER A 13 -23.22 3.12 -5.97
CA SER A 13 -22.08 2.86 -5.06
C SER A 13 -22.52 2.12 -3.78
N ILE A 14 -23.71 2.42 -3.26
CA ILE A 14 -24.26 1.74 -2.08
C ILE A 14 -24.74 0.32 -2.42
N ILE A 15 -25.23 0.07 -3.64
CA ILE A 15 -25.72 -1.26 -4.05
C ILE A 15 -24.56 -2.24 -4.31
N PHE A 16 -23.41 -1.76 -4.79
CA PHE A 16 -22.22 -2.62 -4.99
C PHE A 16 -21.55 -3.01 -3.67
N ILE A 17 -21.55 -2.12 -2.67
CA ILE A 17 -21.06 -2.42 -1.31
C ILE A 17 -21.90 -3.50 -0.62
N ILE A 18 -23.19 -3.65 -0.97
CA ILE A 18 -24.08 -4.67 -0.38
C ILE A 18 -23.87 -6.05 -1.01
N MET A 19 -23.34 -6.17 -2.23
CA MET A 19 -23.11 -7.47 -2.87
C MET A 19 -21.83 -8.19 -2.43
N CYS A 20 -20.84 -7.48 -1.87
CA CYS A 20 -19.63 -8.10 -1.33
C CYS A 20 -19.81 -8.71 0.08
N PHE A 21 -20.96 -8.53 0.74
CA PHE A 21 -21.20 -8.98 2.11
C PHE A 21 -22.14 -10.18 2.28
N THR A 22 -22.54 -10.84 1.22
CA THR A 22 -23.41 -12.03 1.36
C THR A 22 -22.66 -13.34 1.63
N GLY A 23 -21.33 -13.28 1.89
CA GLY A 23 -20.49 -14.46 2.14
C GLY A 23 -20.18 -14.78 3.62
N CYS A 24 -20.49 -13.92 4.57
CA CYS A 24 -20.25 -14.18 6.01
C CYS A 24 -21.54 -14.09 6.81
N GLY A 25 -22.37 -15.08 6.69
CA GLY A 25 -23.58 -15.24 7.50
C GLY A 25 -23.67 -16.64 8.10
N GLY A 26 -23.15 -16.81 9.30
CA GLY A 26 -23.31 -18.04 10.07
C GLY A 26 -23.19 -17.73 11.56
N ALA A 27 -24.32 -17.43 12.19
CA ALA A 27 -24.40 -17.28 13.63
C ALA A 27 -24.02 -18.59 14.33
N GLY A 28 -23.12 -18.50 15.30
CA GLY A 28 -22.80 -19.59 16.19
C GLY A 28 -21.66 -19.21 17.10
N SER A 29 -21.99 -18.59 18.25
CA SER A 29 -21.03 -18.42 19.34
C SER A 29 -20.57 -19.79 19.83
N THR A 30 -19.38 -20.17 19.48
CA THR A 30 -18.53 -21.05 20.27
C THR A 30 -17.14 -20.46 20.17
N ASP A 31 -16.48 -20.27 21.32
CA ASP A 31 -15.07 -20.00 21.45
C ASP A 31 -14.28 -21.09 20.69
N ALA A 32 -14.25 -21.00 19.38
CA ALA A 32 -13.32 -21.75 18.57
C ALA A 32 -12.01 -20.99 18.67
N ILE A 33 -11.14 -21.45 19.56
CA ILE A 33 -9.71 -21.30 19.39
C ILE A 33 -9.45 -21.77 17.96
N ILE A 34 -9.28 -20.82 17.04
CA ILE A 34 -8.68 -21.14 15.74
C ILE A 34 -7.24 -21.41 16.12
N GLU A 35 -6.91 -22.69 16.35
CA GLU A 35 -5.54 -23.14 16.36
C GLU A 35 -4.87 -22.50 15.13
N PRO A 36 -3.61 -22.02 15.23
CA PRO A 36 -2.88 -21.64 14.04
C PRO A 36 -3.09 -22.78 13.05
N ILE A 37 -3.57 -22.48 11.86
CA ILE A 37 -3.62 -23.47 10.80
C ILE A 37 -2.15 -23.80 10.56
N GLU A 38 -1.67 -24.86 11.24
CA GLU A 38 -0.65 -25.71 10.63
C GLU A 38 -1.36 -26.38 9.44
N GLY A 39 -1.85 -25.53 8.52
CA GLY A 39 -2.24 -25.94 7.22
C GLY A 39 -0.95 -26.39 6.56
N ASP A 40 -0.93 -27.59 6.03
CA ASP A 40 0.02 -27.95 5.00
C ASP A 40 0.16 -26.70 4.12
N ALA A 41 1.36 -26.09 4.15
CA ALA A 41 1.67 -24.96 3.32
C ALA A 41 1.21 -25.37 1.93
N LEU A 42 0.24 -24.63 1.38
CA LEU A 42 -0.12 -24.82 -0.01
C LEU A 42 1.21 -24.71 -0.72
N ASN A 43 1.67 -25.82 -1.31
CA ASN A 43 2.94 -25.91 -2.01
C ASN A 43 2.84 -25.11 -3.31
N PHE A 44 2.62 -23.80 -3.18
CA PHE A 44 2.96 -22.87 -4.23
C PHE A 44 4.47 -22.72 -4.14
N ASP A 45 5.18 -23.13 -5.16
CA ASP A 45 6.67 -23.10 -5.21
C ASP A 45 7.26 -21.71 -4.87
N ASP A 46 6.44 -20.67 -4.83
CA ASP A 46 6.81 -19.27 -4.69
C ASP A 46 6.19 -18.56 -3.47
N SER A 47 5.41 -19.26 -2.60
CA SER A 47 4.81 -18.64 -1.42
C SER A 47 5.65 -18.92 -0.17
N ASN A 48 5.88 -17.89 0.63
CA ASN A 48 6.53 -18.02 1.93
C ASN A 48 5.56 -18.47 3.05
N GLY A 49 4.33 -18.80 2.71
CA GLY A 49 3.36 -19.46 3.60
C GLY A 49 2.76 -18.58 4.70
N VAL A 50 2.92 -17.24 4.64
CA VAL A 50 2.42 -16.31 5.66
C VAL A 50 1.28 -15.46 5.13
N SER A 51 0.20 -15.40 5.92
CA SER A 51 -0.97 -14.59 5.63
C SER A 51 -0.97 -13.34 6.52
N VAL A 52 -0.55 -12.21 5.96
CA VAL A 52 -0.68 -10.87 6.54
C VAL A 52 -1.30 -9.96 5.50
N HIS A 53 -2.46 -9.39 5.79
CA HIS A 53 -3.12 -8.43 4.91
C HIS A 53 -2.49 -7.05 5.10
N ASP A 54 -2.26 -6.31 4.00
CA ASP A 54 -1.63 -4.98 4.02
C ASP A 54 -0.23 -4.99 4.69
N PRO A 55 0.71 -5.85 4.20
CA PRO A 55 1.96 -6.06 4.90
C PRO A 55 2.88 -4.83 4.81
N SER A 56 3.35 -4.35 5.95
CA SER A 56 4.45 -3.40 6.07
C SER A 56 5.69 -4.08 6.64
N ILE A 57 6.82 -3.96 5.93
CA ILE A 57 8.09 -4.57 6.31
C ILE A 57 8.99 -3.59 7.05
N TYR A 58 9.64 -4.08 8.09
CA TYR A 58 10.74 -3.37 8.75
C TYR A 58 11.84 -4.34 9.21
N LYS A 59 13.06 -3.83 9.35
CA LYS A 59 14.19 -4.57 9.89
C LYS A 59 14.51 -4.05 11.28
N SER A 60 14.60 -4.96 12.24
CA SER A 60 15.00 -4.59 13.59
C SER A 60 16.52 -4.40 13.71
N GLN A 61 16.95 -3.78 14.80
CA GLN A 61 18.35 -3.51 15.05
C GLN A 61 19.23 -4.76 15.19
N ASP A 62 18.65 -5.93 15.49
CA ASP A 62 19.36 -7.21 15.53
C ASP A 62 19.43 -7.91 14.16
N GLY A 63 18.88 -7.30 13.11
CA GLY A 63 18.87 -7.79 11.75
C GLY A 63 17.73 -8.73 11.40
N THR A 64 16.77 -8.93 12.31
CA THR A 64 15.56 -9.72 12.04
C THR A 64 14.56 -8.87 11.25
N TYR A 65 13.97 -9.44 10.21
CA TYR A 65 12.91 -8.82 9.42
C TYR A 65 11.55 -9.12 10.05
N TYR A 66 10.69 -8.13 10.04
CA TYR A 66 9.33 -8.21 10.54
C TYR A 66 8.36 -7.68 9.50
N ILE A 67 7.18 -8.27 9.45
CA ILE A 67 6.02 -7.70 8.76
C ILE A 67 4.88 -7.53 9.75
N THR A 68 4.16 -6.43 9.63
CA THR A 68 2.93 -6.15 10.34
C THR A 68 1.87 -5.71 9.34
N GLY A 69 0.60 -5.83 9.68
CA GLY A 69 -0.47 -5.46 8.77
C GLY A 69 -1.82 -5.32 9.47
N SER A 70 -2.88 -5.32 8.65
CA SER A 70 -4.25 -5.20 9.13
C SER A 70 -4.61 -6.27 10.15
N HIS A 71 -5.52 -5.92 11.07
CA HIS A 71 -6.02 -6.78 12.14
C HIS A 71 -4.94 -7.26 13.11
N ILE A 72 -3.83 -6.50 13.24
CA ILE A 72 -2.70 -6.82 14.12
C ILE A 72 -2.03 -8.17 13.74
N ALA A 73 -2.12 -8.56 12.47
CA ALA A 73 -1.38 -9.69 11.97
C ALA A 73 0.11 -9.34 11.83
N SER A 74 0.99 -10.26 12.18
CA SER A 74 2.43 -10.04 12.08
C SER A 74 3.22 -11.34 11.96
N ALA A 75 4.40 -11.25 11.35
CA ALA A 75 5.34 -12.35 11.23
C ALA A 75 6.78 -11.86 11.23
N LYS A 76 7.74 -12.77 11.40
CA LYS A 76 9.17 -12.47 11.35
C LYS A 76 9.96 -13.49 10.53
N SER A 77 11.08 -13.03 10.00
CA SER A 77 12.02 -13.83 9.21
C SER A 77 13.47 -13.42 9.46
N SER A 78 14.40 -14.34 9.29
CA SER A 78 15.84 -14.03 9.27
C SER A 78 16.41 -13.92 7.87
N ASP A 79 15.63 -14.23 6.82
CA ASP A 79 16.13 -14.38 5.46
C ASP A 79 15.17 -13.86 4.36
N LEU A 80 14.02 -13.30 4.74
CA LEU A 80 12.95 -12.85 3.84
C LEU A 80 12.26 -13.98 3.05
N ILE A 81 12.62 -15.23 3.31
CA ILE A 81 12.11 -16.41 2.61
C ILE A 81 11.23 -17.24 3.55
N ASN A 82 11.76 -17.53 4.74
CA ASN A 82 11.09 -18.36 5.73
C ASN A 82 10.48 -17.47 6.82
N TRP A 83 9.17 -17.43 6.88
CA TRP A 83 8.43 -16.58 7.80
C TRP A 83 7.81 -17.38 8.95
N ASN A 84 7.81 -16.80 10.14
CA ASN A 84 7.16 -17.35 11.32
C ASN A 84 6.11 -16.36 11.82
N THR A 85 4.86 -16.78 11.88
CA THR A 85 3.76 -15.98 12.40
C THR A 85 3.97 -15.63 13.87
N ILE A 86 3.83 -14.36 14.21
CA ILE A 86 3.83 -13.85 15.59
C ILE A 86 2.38 -13.68 16.07
N SER A 87 1.55 -13.10 15.22
CA SER A 87 0.16 -12.79 15.50
C SER A 87 -0.70 -12.95 14.24
N SER A 88 -1.90 -13.50 14.39
CA SER A 88 -2.83 -13.75 13.28
C SER A 88 -4.16 -13.01 13.37
N GLY A 89 -4.32 -12.07 14.29
CA GLY A 89 -5.58 -11.33 14.39
C GLY A 89 -5.79 -10.56 15.69
N VAL A 90 -6.95 -9.90 15.77
CA VAL A 90 -7.37 -9.11 16.92
C VAL A 90 -8.00 -10.02 17.97
N PHE A 91 -7.20 -10.46 18.93
CA PHE A 91 -7.65 -11.27 20.07
C PHE A 91 -7.10 -10.68 21.37
N ASP A 92 -7.81 -10.83 22.48
CA ASP A 92 -7.32 -10.43 23.81
C ASP A 92 -6.02 -11.14 24.21
N SER A 93 -5.69 -12.27 23.59
CA SER A 93 -4.42 -12.99 23.76
C SER A 93 -3.28 -12.43 22.91
N ASN A 94 -3.55 -11.59 21.93
CA ASN A 94 -2.55 -10.96 21.09
C ASN A 94 -1.73 -9.94 21.90
N ARG A 95 -0.44 -10.19 22.05
CA ARG A 95 0.46 -9.37 22.87
C ARG A 95 1.16 -8.25 22.10
N THR A 96 0.91 -8.11 20.83
CA THR A 96 1.48 -7.00 20.04
C THR A 96 1.02 -5.65 20.56
N LEU A 97 -0.29 -5.49 20.84
CA LEU A 97 -0.87 -4.24 21.32
C LEU A 97 -1.47 -4.34 22.74
N VAL A 98 -1.65 -5.54 23.31
CA VAL A 98 -2.41 -5.74 24.54
C VAL A 98 -1.53 -6.34 25.63
N SER A 99 -1.38 -5.64 26.75
CA SER A 99 -0.71 -6.15 27.94
C SER A 99 -1.54 -7.23 28.63
N GLU A 100 -0.88 -8.13 29.35
CA GLU A 100 -1.57 -9.17 30.12
C GLU A 100 -2.56 -8.56 31.12
N GLY A 101 -3.79 -9.04 31.09
CA GLY A 101 -4.87 -8.58 31.96
C GLY A 101 -5.61 -7.32 31.51
N SER A 102 -5.28 -6.80 30.31
CA SER A 102 -5.98 -5.68 29.67
C SER A 102 -6.68 -6.16 28.39
N THR A 103 -7.63 -5.37 27.90
CA THR A 103 -8.23 -5.52 26.58
C THR A 103 -7.70 -4.47 25.61
N LEU A 104 -7.82 -4.72 24.30
CA LEU A 104 -7.45 -3.76 23.26
C LEU A 104 -8.24 -2.44 23.43
N ARG A 105 -9.53 -2.54 23.73
CA ARG A 105 -10.38 -1.37 23.94
C ARG A 105 -9.98 -0.50 25.13
N GLU A 106 -9.61 -1.11 26.23
CA GLU A 106 -9.17 -0.34 27.40
C GLU A 106 -7.85 0.34 27.13
N SER A 107 -6.92 -0.37 26.45
CA SER A 107 -5.58 0.13 26.15
C SER A 107 -5.57 1.22 25.08
N TYR A 108 -6.50 1.17 24.11
CA TYR A 108 -6.58 2.05 22.95
C TYR A 108 -7.91 2.82 22.86
N ALA A 109 -8.54 3.10 23.98
CA ALA A 109 -9.89 3.70 24.06
C ALA A 109 -10.01 4.99 23.23
N LYS A 110 -9.00 5.85 23.21
CA LYS A 110 -9.01 7.11 22.44
C LYS A 110 -9.01 6.84 20.92
N ALA A 111 -8.25 5.84 20.46
CA ALA A 111 -8.21 5.44 19.05
C ALA A 111 -9.57 4.92 18.55
N PHE A 112 -10.32 4.23 19.40
CA PHE A 112 -11.62 3.68 19.02
C PHE A 112 -12.80 4.63 19.22
N ALA A 113 -12.69 5.62 20.10
CA ALA A 113 -13.81 6.51 20.46
C ALA A 113 -14.42 7.23 19.24
N TRP A 114 -13.60 7.59 18.25
CA TRP A 114 -14.05 8.22 17.02
C TRP A 114 -14.88 7.28 16.16
N CYS A 115 -14.39 6.08 15.94
CA CYS A 115 -15.09 5.05 15.18
C CYS A 115 -16.40 4.62 15.86
N ASP A 116 -16.41 4.53 17.18
CA ASP A 116 -17.62 4.27 17.97
C ASP A 116 -18.69 5.33 17.74
N GLY A 117 -18.28 6.60 17.69
CA GLY A 117 -19.16 7.72 17.40
C GLY A 117 -19.77 7.62 16.01
N ALA A 118 -18.93 7.31 15.01
CA ALA A 118 -19.33 7.14 13.64
C ALA A 118 -20.28 5.95 13.44
N GLN A 119 -19.97 4.80 14.01
CA GLN A 119 -20.80 3.61 13.90
C GLN A 119 -22.19 3.80 14.48
N ARG A 120 -22.28 4.39 15.69
CA ARG A 120 -23.57 4.74 16.27
C ARG A 120 -24.37 5.71 15.40
N LEU A 121 -23.70 6.64 14.71
CA LEU A 121 -24.34 7.59 13.82
C LEU A 121 -24.85 6.92 12.56
N PHE A 122 -24.07 6.02 11.97
CA PHE A 122 -24.39 5.32 10.72
C PHE A 122 -25.19 4.02 10.96
N GLU A 123 -25.55 3.70 12.22
CA GLU A 123 -26.33 2.51 12.60
C GLU A 123 -25.68 1.19 12.13
N LYS A 124 -24.34 1.14 12.15
CA LYS A 124 -23.56 -0.07 11.86
C LYS A 124 -23.63 -1.04 13.04
N SER A 125 -23.46 -2.36 12.79
CA SER A 125 -23.47 -3.37 13.84
C SER A 125 -22.26 -3.21 14.79
N GLU A 126 -22.45 -3.51 16.07
CA GLU A 126 -21.37 -3.39 17.08
C GLU A 126 -20.27 -4.43 16.88
N ASP A 127 -20.56 -5.55 16.22
CA ASP A 127 -19.63 -6.67 16.04
C ASP A 127 -18.54 -6.43 14.99
N GLU A 128 -18.68 -5.40 14.13
CA GLU A 128 -17.76 -5.19 13.00
C GLU A 128 -16.56 -4.29 13.33
N TRP A 129 -16.49 -3.64 14.48
CA TRP A 129 -15.52 -2.57 14.71
C TRP A 129 -14.34 -2.91 15.62
N GLU A 130 -14.40 -3.97 16.44
CA GLU A 130 -13.26 -4.41 17.26
C GLU A 130 -12.08 -4.88 16.40
N THR A 131 -12.35 -5.22 15.13
CA THR A 131 -11.37 -5.68 14.16
C THR A 131 -10.78 -4.55 13.29
N ASN A 132 -11.24 -3.32 13.43
CA ASN A 132 -10.91 -2.21 12.53
C ASN A 132 -9.59 -1.52 12.89
N VAL A 133 -8.54 -2.28 13.15
CA VAL A 133 -7.15 -1.82 13.14
C VAL A 133 -6.57 -2.23 11.79
N TRP A 134 -6.31 -1.24 10.92
CA TRP A 134 -5.88 -1.51 9.54
C TRP A 134 -4.51 -0.95 9.24
N ALA A 135 -3.84 -1.57 8.26
CA ALA A 135 -2.64 -1.12 7.57
C ALA A 135 -1.62 -0.50 8.55
N SER A 136 -1.15 -1.32 9.47
CA SER A 136 -0.15 -0.88 10.44
C SER A 136 1.25 -0.86 9.83
N ASP A 137 2.04 0.12 10.24
CA ASP A 137 3.45 0.27 9.92
C ASP A 137 4.30 0.38 11.18
N VAL A 138 5.54 -0.11 11.14
CA VAL A 138 6.47 -0.02 12.27
C VAL A 138 7.82 0.49 11.79
N ILE A 139 8.34 1.49 12.48
CA ILE A 139 9.69 2.00 12.26
C ILE A 139 10.44 2.10 13.60
N TYR A 140 11.75 1.86 13.58
CA TYR A 140 12.58 2.18 14.73
C TYR A 140 12.92 3.67 14.73
N ASN A 141 12.53 4.36 15.79
CA ASN A 141 12.82 5.79 15.98
C ASN A 141 14.07 5.94 16.86
N GLU A 142 15.18 6.38 16.27
CA GLU A 142 16.45 6.50 16.96
C GLU A 142 16.44 7.57 18.06
N ALA A 143 15.75 8.70 17.83
CA ALA A 143 15.65 9.78 18.81
C ALA A 143 14.88 9.36 20.06
N MET A 144 13.85 8.54 19.89
CA MET A 144 13.07 7.97 21.00
C MET A 144 13.73 6.71 21.59
N GLY A 145 14.59 6.02 20.83
CA GLY A 145 15.10 4.70 21.17
C GLY A 145 13.99 3.63 21.26
N LYS A 146 12.95 3.74 20.42
CA LYS A 146 11.74 2.93 20.45
C LYS A 146 11.33 2.48 19.05
N TYR A 147 10.64 1.36 18.99
CA TYR A 147 9.82 1.01 17.82
C TYR A 147 8.51 1.79 17.92
N CYS A 148 8.18 2.52 16.87
CA CYS A 148 6.94 3.27 16.72
C CYS A 148 5.99 2.50 15.80
N TYR A 149 4.82 2.17 16.29
CA TYR A 149 3.74 1.48 15.59
C TYR A 149 2.68 2.51 15.21
N TYR A 150 2.52 2.75 13.92
CA TYR A 150 1.48 3.61 13.35
C TYR A 150 0.39 2.73 12.77
N ALA A 151 -0.86 3.03 13.07
CA ALA A 151 -2.00 2.34 12.49
C ALA A 151 -3.21 3.24 12.43
N CYS A 152 -4.27 2.77 11.79
CA CYS A 152 -5.53 3.48 11.77
C CYS A 152 -6.66 2.63 12.35
N SER A 153 -7.66 3.34 12.86
CA SER A 153 -8.99 2.79 13.13
C SER A 153 -9.98 3.50 12.21
N SER A 154 -10.86 2.74 11.56
CA SER A 154 -11.77 3.27 10.55
C SER A 154 -13.12 2.58 10.60
N VAL A 155 -14.12 3.21 10.01
CA VAL A 155 -15.45 2.62 9.79
C VAL A 155 -15.63 2.37 8.30
N TRP A 156 -15.70 1.11 7.91
CA TRP A 156 -15.82 0.71 6.51
C TRP A 156 -16.94 1.45 5.76
N GLY A 157 -16.60 1.92 4.55
CA GLY A 157 -17.52 2.66 3.69
C GLY A 157 -17.79 4.10 4.15
N THR A 158 -16.94 4.65 5.02
CA THR A 158 -16.97 6.06 5.44
C THR A 158 -15.57 6.65 5.40
N THR A 159 -15.45 7.95 5.61
CA THR A 159 -14.17 8.64 5.83
C THR A 159 -13.91 8.93 7.32
N ALA A 160 -14.73 8.35 8.21
CA ALA A 160 -14.56 8.51 9.66
C ALA A 160 -13.45 7.60 10.17
N SER A 161 -12.24 8.11 10.13
CA SER A 161 -11.02 7.37 10.45
C SER A 161 -10.11 8.19 11.34
N VAL A 162 -9.18 7.50 12.01
CA VAL A 162 -8.16 8.12 12.84
C VAL A 162 -6.85 7.34 12.75
N ILE A 163 -5.75 8.04 12.49
CA ILE A 163 -4.39 7.51 12.62
C ILE A 163 -3.91 7.75 14.05
N TRP A 164 -3.26 6.76 14.63
CA TRP A 164 -2.73 6.79 15.99
C TRP A 164 -1.35 6.11 16.05
N MET A 165 -0.63 6.37 17.14
CA MET A 165 0.71 5.84 17.39
C MET A 165 0.78 5.10 18.72
N ALA A 166 1.57 4.04 18.74
CA ALA A 166 1.99 3.32 19.93
C ALA A 166 3.50 3.04 19.87
N VAL A 167 4.13 2.77 21.02
CA VAL A 167 5.58 2.56 21.11
C VAL A 167 5.94 1.35 21.94
N SER A 168 7.09 0.71 21.61
CA SER A 168 7.65 -0.40 22.36
C SER A 168 9.17 -0.38 22.37
N ASP A 169 9.79 -0.99 23.38
CA ASP A 169 11.22 -1.30 23.41
C ASP A 169 11.57 -2.55 22.57
N SER A 170 10.55 -3.33 22.19
CA SER A 170 10.70 -4.57 21.43
C SER A 170 10.01 -4.48 20.07
N PRO A 171 10.61 -5.03 18.99
CA PRO A 171 9.96 -5.09 17.67
C PRO A 171 8.67 -5.94 17.66
N GLU A 172 8.50 -6.85 18.60
CA GLU A 172 7.29 -7.69 18.71
C GLU A 172 6.19 -7.09 19.60
N GLY A 173 6.46 -5.94 20.21
CA GLY A 173 5.54 -5.32 21.18
C GLY A 173 5.90 -5.71 22.65
N THR A 174 5.06 -5.52 23.67
CA THR A 174 3.73 -4.91 23.59
C THR A 174 3.86 -3.40 23.36
N PHE A 175 3.25 -2.92 22.28
CA PHE A 175 3.24 -1.50 21.99
C PHE A 175 2.23 -0.79 22.90
N GLN A 176 2.67 0.29 23.52
CA GLN A 176 1.86 1.11 24.41
C GLN A 176 1.32 2.32 23.65
N PHE A 177 0.02 2.54 23.73
CA PHE A 177 -0.64 3.68 23.09
C PHE A 177 -0.03 5.01 23.54
N VAL A 178 0.29 5.87 22.57
CA VAL A 178 0.79 7.22 22.82
C VAL A 178 -0.34 8.22 22.65
N ASP A 179 -0.82 8.43 21.44
CA ASP A 179 -1.94 9.32 21.14
C ASP A 179 -2.48 9.13 19.71
N THR A 180 -3.58 9.80 19.43
CA THR A 180 -4.15 9.98 18.10
C THR A 180 -3.46 11.14 17.38
N MET A 181 -3.28 10.99 16.06
CA MET A 181 -2.50 11.92 15.25
C MET A 181 -3.35 12.75 14.29
N ILE A 182 -4.12 12.07 13.45
CA ILE A 182 -4.89 12.67 12.35
C ILE A 182 -6.26 12.05 12.33
N TYR A 183 -7.29 12.88 12.21
CA TYR A 183 -8.68 12.47 12.05
C TYR A 183 -9.19 12.88 10.69
N SER A 184 -10.11 12.12 10.14
CA SER A 184 -10.88 12.45 8.94
C SER A 184 -12.37 12.19 9.13
N GLY A 185 -13.19 12.66 8.20
CA GLY A 185 -14.65 12.47 8.25
C GLY A 185 -15.37 13.33 9.28
N PHE A 186 -14.71 14.30 9.88
CA PHE A 186 -15.31 15.21 10.84
C PHE A 186 -16.12 16.32 10.15
N SER A 187 -16.98 17.01 10.91
CA SER A 187 -17.82 18.11 10.41
C SER A 187 -17.76 19.32 11.36
N ASN A 188 -18.21 20.48 10.89
CA ASN A 188 -18.45 21.64 11.75
C ASN A 188 -19.93 21.83 12.10
N ARG A 189 -20.80 20.84 11.81
CA ARG A 189 -22.24 20.89 12.04
C ARG A 189 -22.60 20.52 13.48
N THR A 190 -23.51 21.25 14.06
CA THR A 190 -24.04 20.94 15.40
C THR A 190 -25.02 19.77 15.40
N THR A 191 -25.61 19.45 14.23
CA THR A 191 -26.52 18.31 14.04
C THR A 191 -26.16 17.58 12.74
N LEU A 192 -26.20 16.26 12.73
CA LEU A 192 -25.98 15.44 11.53
C LEU A 192 -27.14 14.45 11.39
N PHE A 193 -27.65 14.26 10.15
CA PHE A 193 -28.78 13.37 9.86
C PHE A 193 -30.01 13.58 10.75
N GLY A 194 -30.26 14.83 11.17
CA GLY A 194 -31.39 15.17 12.05
C GLY A 194 -31.25 14.72 13.50
N LYS A 195 -30.10 14.15 13.90
CA LYS A 195 -29.82 13.74 15.28
C LYS A 195 -29.21 14.91 16.08
N PRO A 196 -29.64 15.15 17.33
CA PRO A 196 -29.30 16.35 18.12
C PRO A 196 -27.90 16.35 18.75
N LYS A 197 -27.03 15.37 18.47
CA LYS A 197 -25.62 15.40 18.82
C LYS A 197 -24.82 14.85 17.63
N ASN A 198 -24.12 15.73 16.97
CA ASN A 198 -23.19 15.33 15.93
C ASN A 198 -21.94 14.76 16.62
N GLN A 199 -21.84 13.43 16.67
CA GLN A 199 -20.67 12.73 17.23
C GLN A 199 -19.44 12.82 16.31
N LEU A 200 -19.57 13.33 15.09
CA LEU A 200 -18.48 13.59 14.17
C LEU A 200 -18.11 15.09 14.08
N HIS A 201 -18.49 15.89 15.06
CA HIS A 201 -18.03 17.29 15.11
C HIS A 201 -16.52 17.33 15.40
N TYR A 202 -15.76 18.22 14.76
CA TYR A 202 -14.30 18.33 14.93
C TYR A 202 -13.87 18.54 16.38
N SER A 203 -14.74 19.07 17.24
CA SER A 203 -14.46 19.21 18.69
C SER A 203 -14.34 17.89 19.45
N PHE A 204 -14.63 16.76 18.83
CA PHE A 204 -14.39 15.43 19.38
C PHE A 204 -13.10 14.78 18.82
N THR A 205 -12.31 15.53 18.09
CA THR A 205 -11.01 15.12 17.55
C THR A 205 -9.89 15.86 18.30
N ASN A 206 -8.63 15.50 18.01
CA ASN A 206 -7.46 16.20 18.56
C ASN A 206 -7.36 17.67 18.07
N ILE A 207 -8.14 18.08 17.06
CA ILE A 207 -8.21 19.48 16.63
C ILE A 207 -8.67 20.38 17.79
N ASN A 208 -9.57 19.88 18.65
CA ASN A 208 -9.97 20.61 19.86
C ASN A 208 -8.79 20.79 20.83
N ASP A 209 -8.00 19.75 21.05
CA ASP A 209 -6.82 19.82 21.91
C ASP A 209 -5.78 20.81 21.34
N LEU A 210 -5.63 20.85 20.01
CA LEU A 210 -4.76 21.82 19.29
C LEU A 210 -5.27 23.26 19.39
N ILE A 211 -6.59 23.47 19.51
CA ILE A 211 -7.16 24.79 19.78
C ILE A 211 -6.93 25.18 21.25
N GLU A 212 -7.19 24.27 22.18
CA GLU A 212 -7.04 24.53 23.61
C GLU A 212 -5.60 24.84 24.03
N ASN A 213 -4.61 24.18 23.41
CA ASN A 213 -3.19 24.43 23.68
C ASN A 213 -2.61 25.60 22.87
N GLY A 214 -3.40 26.21 21.98
CA GLY A 214 -3.03 27.38 21.18
C GLY A 214 -2.22 27.09 19.92
N THR A 215 -2.05 25.82 19.52
CA THR A 215 -1.45 25.43 18.24
C THR A 215 -2.29 25.92 17.08
N PHE A 216 -3.62 25.81 17.19
CA PHE A 216 -4.59 26.38 16.24
C PHE A 216 -5.49 27.39 16.92
N THR A 217 -6.09 28.29 16.13
CA THR A 217 -7.21 29.09 16.59
C THR A 217 -8.52 28.53 16.03
N LYS A 218 -9.61 28.75 16.75
CA LYS A 218 -10.94 28.31 16.29
C LYS A 218 -11.31 28.95 14.94
N ASP A 219 -11.05 30.26 14.78
CA ASP A 219 -11.32 30.98 13.55
C ASP A 219 -10.52 30.42 12.36
N GLU A 220 -9.25 30.01 12.62
CA GLU A 220 -8.42 29.37 11.63
C GLU A 220 -9.03 28.03 11.16
N VAL A 221 -9.44 27.15 12.09
CA VAL A 221 -10.08 25.89 11.77
C VAL A 221 -11.40 26.07 11.02
N GLU A 222 -12.26 26.97 11.49
CA GLU A 222 -13.57 27.22 10.88
C GLU A 222 -13.49 27.92 9.50
N SER A 223 -12.37 28.57 9.19
CA SER A 223 -12.13 29.23 7.89
C SER A 223 -11.54 28.30 6.84
N LYS A 224 -11.13 27.08 7.21
CA LYS A 224 -10.57 26.10 6.27
C LYS A 224 -11.63 25.50 5.36
N ASP A 225 -11.25 25.16 4.14
CA ASP A 225 -12.10 24.41 3.22
C ASP A 225 -12.12 22.90 3.49
N TRP A 226 -11.77 22.51 4.73
CA TRP A 226 -11.96 21.14 5.26
C TRP A 226 -13.44 20.73 5.24
N PHE A 227 -14.32 21.71 5.16
CA PHE A 227 -15.76 21.52 5.15
C PHE A 227 -16.36 21.95 3.82
N ASP A 228 -17.33 21.18 3.33
CA ASP A 228 -18.14 21.57 2.19
C ASP A 228 -19.15 22.68 2.58
N SER A 229 -19.96 23.16 1.63
CA SER A 229 -20.99 24.18 1.88
C SER A 229 -22.05 23.77 2.88
N ASP A 230 -22.19 22.48 3.13
CA ASP A 230 -23.14 21.90 4.08
C ASP A 230 -22.48 21.60 5.43
N GLY A 231 -21.18 21.86 5.57
CA GLY A 231 -20.40 21.64 6.78
C GLY A 231 -19.99 20.19 7.02
N ASN A 232 -20.04 19.33 6.01
CA ASN A 232 -19.49 17.98 6.08
C ASN A 232 -18.01 18.00 5.69
N TYR A 233 -17.29 16.92 6.01
CA TYR A 233 -15.91 16.73 5.60
C TYR A 233 -15.77 16.73 4.08
N ASN A 234 -14.84 17.52 3.58
CA ASN A 234 -14.63 17.71 2.15
C ASN A 234 -13.62 16.67 1.63
N CYS A 235 -14.06 15.44 1.46
CA CYS A 235 -13.28 14.33 0.94
C CYS A 235 -13.44 14.09 -0.56
N SER A 236 -13.96 15.09 -1.30
CA SER A 236 -14.10 14.99 -2.75
C SER A 236 -12.74 14.91 -3.44
N TYR A 237 -12.74 14.46 -4.69
CA TYR A 237 -11.54 14.34 -5.53
C TYR A 237 -10.63 15.56 -5.42
N GLY A 238 -9.32 15.29 -5.14
CA GLY A 238 -8.31 16.32 -5.01
C GLY A 238 -8.45 17.23 -3.77
N LYS A 239 -9.25 16.82 -2.79
CA LYS A 239 -9.43 17.53 -1.52
C LYS A 239 -8.74 16.77 -0.37
N TYR A 240 -9.37 16.63 0.79
CA TYR A 240 -8.73 16.11 1.99
C TYR A 240 -8.75 14.59 2.10
N PRO A 241 -7.71 13.98 2.70
CA PRO A 241 -7.51 12.54 2.70
C PRO A 241 -8.47 11.79 3.62
N ASN A 242 -8.60 10.49 3.41
CA ASN A 242 -9.02 9.59 4.47
C ASN A 242 -7.81 9.30 5.39
N ALA A 243 -7.96 9.40 6.69
CA ALA A 243 -6.87 9.19 7.66
C ALA A 243 -6.67 7.69 7.93
N ILE A 244 -6.19 6.97 6.91
CA ILE A 244 -5.84 5.54 6.96
C ILE A 244 -4.52 5.27 6.25
N ASP A 245 -4.04 4.05 6.33
CA ASP A 245 -2.84 3.53 5.67
C ASP A 245 -1.57 4.35 5.98
N PRO A 246 -1.21 4.54 7.26
CA PRO A 246 0.00 5.26 7.61
C PRO A 246 1.25 4.46 7.31
N ALA A 247 2.27 5.09 6.71
CA ALA A 247 3.61 4.56 6.52
C ALA A 247 4.66 5.62 6.87
N ALA A 248 5.50 5.33 7.84
CA ALA A 248 6.55 6.26 8.29
C ALA A 248 7.86 5.98 7.55
N PHE A 249 8.62 7.03 7.24
CA PHE A 249 9.91 6.89 6.58
C PHE A 249 10.87 8.01 7.00
N TYR A 250 12.17 7.73 6.87
CA TYR A 250 13.20 8.73 7.01
C TYR A 250 13.59 9.30 5.66
N ASP A 251 13.80 10.61 5.61
CA ASP A 251 14.42 11.23 4.45
C ASP A 251 15.97 11.05 4.47
N LYS A 252 16.62 11.47 3.40
CA LYS A 252 18.09 11.40 3.24
C LYS A 252 18.87 12.16 4.31
N ASP A 253 18.24 13.10 4.98
CA ASP A 253 18.86 13.96 6.00
C ASP A 253 18.53 13.43 7.42
N GLY A 254 17.76 12.33 7.53
CA GLY A 254 17.37 11.67 8.77
C GLY A 254 16.09 12.23 9.40
N ASN A 255 15.37 13.13 8.74
CA ASN A 255 14.11 13.64 9.26
C ASN A 255 12.99 12.61 9.09
N LEU A 256 12.12 12.50 10.07
CA LEU A 256 11.00 11.56 10.10
C LEU A 256 9.77 12.14 9.40
N TRP A 257 9.15 11.35 8.54
CA TRP A 257 7.96 11.67 7.77
C TRP A 257 6.89 10.60 7.90
N LEU A 258 5.63 10.98 7.63
CA LEU A 258 4.50 10.06 7.50
C LEU A 258 3.83 10.26 6.14
N ALA A 259 3.71 9.19 5.36
CA ALA A 259 2.81 9.10 4.23
C ALA A 259 1.50 8.43 4.67
N TYR A 260 0.35 8.86 4.13
CA TYR A 260 -0.94 8.27 4.48
C TYR A 260 -2.03 8.68 3.50
N GLY A 261 -3.16 8.01 3.55
CA GLY A 261 -4.33 8.31 2.75
C GLY A 261 -4.73 7.14 1.85
N SER A 262 -5.98 7.13 1.46
CA SER A 262 -6.55 6.07 0.63
C SER A 262 -7.76 6.61 -0.09
N TYR A 263 -7.84 6.40 -1.39
CA TYR A 263 -8.93 6.90 -2.24
C TYR A 263 -9.28 8.38 -1.95
N SER A 264 -10.55 8.73 -1.85
CA SER A 264 -11.05 10.06 -1.40
C SER A 264 -10.23 11.23 -1.93
N GLY A 265 -9.56 12.00 -1.07
CA GLY A 265 -8.73 13.15 -1.42
C GLY A 265 -7.31 12.79 -1.88
N GLY A 266 -6.92 11.52 -1.91
CA GLY A 266 -5.59 11.07 -2.32
C GLY A 266 -4.61 10.86 -1.17
N ILE A 267 -3.32 10.89 -1.51
CA ILE A 267 -2.21 10.61 -0.60
C ILE A 267 -1.57 11.91 -0.13
N TYR A 268 -1.24 11.94 1.14
CA TYR A 268 -0.59 13.05 1.81
C TYR A 268 0.70 12.63 2.49
N VAL A 269 1.62 13.56 2.65
CA VAL A 269 2.81 13.42 3.47
C VAL A 269 2.91 14.56 4.46
N MET A 270 3.46 14.28 5.65
CA MET A 270 3.72 15.29 6.66
C MET A 270 5.03 15.02 7.40
N PRO A 271 5.74 16.07 7.84
CA PRO A 271 6.86 15.93 8.75
C PRO A 271 6.38 15.51 10.14
N LEU A 272 7.16 14.67 10.79
CA LEU A 272 6.99 14.31 12.20
C LEU A 272 8.12 14.87 13.05
N ILE A 273 7.85 15.11 14.32
CA ILE A 273 8.85 15.46 15.33
C ILE A 273 9.55 14.17 15.75
N GLU A 274 10.85 14.05 15.51
CA GLU A 274 11.62 12.84 15.79
C GLU A 274 11.55 12.40 17.25
N GLU A 275 11.63 13.33 18.19
CA GLU A 275 11.63 13.06 19.63
C GLU A 275 10.27 12.52 20.14
N THR A 276 9.20 12.68 19.37
CA THR A 276 7.85 12.28 19.79
C THR A 276 7.14 11.36 18.82
N GLY A 277 7.57 11.28 17.56
CA GLY A 277 6.90 10.57 16.48
C GLY A 277 5.54 11.18 16.07
N MET A 278 5.20 12.37 16.56
CA MET A 278 3.93 13.05 16.33
C MET A 278 4.05 14.14 15.26
N PRO A 279 2.93 14.59 14.63
CA PRO A 279 2.95 15.60 13.58
C PRO A 279 3.63 16.90 13.99
N ASP A 280 4.50 17.45 13.11
CA ASP A 280 5.10 18.77 13.26
C ASP A 280 4.22 19.85 12.63
N TYR A 281 3.24 20.33 13.42
CA TYR A 281 2.31 21.37 12.97
C TYR A 281 3.01 22.71 12.69
N ASP A 282 4.14 23.01 13.37
CA ASP A 282 4.89 24.23 13.16
C ASP A 282 5.64 24.21 11.82
N ALA A 283 6.24 23.08 11.47
CA ALA A 283 6.87 22.89 10.17
C ALA A 283 5.83 23.01 9.04
N MET A 284 4.67 22.34 9.16
CA MET A 284 3.59 22.43 8.18
C MET A 284 3.06 23.85 8.01
N ARG A 285 2.85 24.58 9.10
CA ARG A 285 2.37 25.98 9.07
C ARG A 285 3.33 26.90 8.32
N ASN A 286 4.63 26.68 8.44
CA ASN A 286 5.67 27.54 7.89
C ASN A 286 6.12 27.14 6.48
N THR A 287 5.56 26.06 5.92
CA THR A 287 5.94 25.55 4.60
C THR A 287 4.82 25.79 3.58
N ASN A 288 5.16 26.43 2.46
CA ASN A 288 4.19 26.68 1.39
C ASN A 288 3.67 25.36 0.76
N GLY A 289 2.37 25.29 0.50
CA GLY A 289 1.73 24.15 -0.13
C GLY A 289 1.31 23.07 0.86
N TYR A 290 1.54 23.28 2.16
CA TYR A 290 1.05 22.39 3.21
C TYR A 290 -0.28 22.88 3.80
N ASP A 291 -1.18 21.95 4.03
CA ASP A 291 -2.25 22.18 4.99
C ASP A 291 -1.68 22.03 6.41
N ILE A 292 -2.12 22.89 7.32
CA ILE A 292 -1.58 22.95 8.69
C ILE A 292 -1.88 21.69 9.53
N TYR A 293 -2.83 20.85 9.09
CA TYR A 293 -3.25 19.65 9.81
C TYR A 293 -2.98 18.38 9.01
N PHE A 294 -3.23 18.41 7.70
CA PHE A 294 -3.12 17.24 6.84
C PHE A 294 -1.76 17.08 6.15
N GLY A 295 -0.93 18.12 6.11
CA GLY A 295 0.33 18.08 5.37
C GLY A 295 0.18 18.43 3.90
N LYS A 296 0.99 17.81 3.03
CA LYS A 296 1.05 18.10 1.60
C LYS A 296 0.52 16.92 0.79
N GLN A 297 -0.38 17.21 -0.15
CA GLN A 297 -0.87 16.22 -1.10
C GLN A 297 0.24 15.84 -2.10
N THR A 298 0.55 14.56 -2.21
CA THR A 298 1.58 14.00 -3.11
C THR A 298 0.99 13.21 -4.26
N SER A 299 -0.23 12.68 -4.10
CA SER A 299 -1.01 12.07 -5.16
C SER A 299 -2.47 12.43 -5.00
N CYS A 300 -3.20 12.59 -6.08
CA CYS A 300 -4.64 12.84 -6.02
C CYS A 300 -5.43 11.70 -6.65
N THR A 301 -6.69 11.63 -6.25
CA THR A 301 -7.67 10.75 -6.87
C THR A 301 -7.85 11.10 -8.34
N ASN A 302 -7.77 10.12 -9.18
CA ASN A 302 -7.80 10.26 -10.62
C ASN A 302 -9.04 9.55 -11.21
N GLU A 303 -9.93 10.32 -11.85
CA GLU A 303 -11.12 9.77 -12.51
C GLU A 303 -10.75 8.91 -13.74
N ALA A 304 -9.61 9.18 -14.39
CA ALA A 304 -9.20 8.47 -15.60
C ALA A 304 -8.77 7.02 -15.31
N THR A 305 -8.31 6.72 -14.09
CA THR A 305 -7.89 5.38 -13.69
C THR A 305 -9.01 4.60 -13.01
N ASN A 306 -10.19 5.20 -12.83
CA ASN A 306 -11.31 4.67 -12.04
C ASN A 306 -10.91 4.24 -10.61
N GLY A 307 -9.79 4.73 -10.13
CA GLY A 307 -9.29 4.39 -8.82
C GLY A 307 -8.22 5.37 -8.40
N THR A 308 -8.10 5.50 -7.14
CA THR A 308 -7.02 6.20 -6.48
C THR A 308 -6.09 5.19 -5.92
N GLY A 309 -4.88 5.60 -5.73
CA GLY A 309 -3.95 4.82 -4.94
C GLY A 309 -4.37 4.78 -3.49
N GLU A 310 -4.08 3.68 -2.85
CA GLU A 310 -4.07 3.49 -1.40
C GLU A 310 -2.78 2.80 -0.99
N GLY A 311 -2.59 2.59 0.32
CA GLY A 311 -1.40 1.91 0.84
C GLY A 311 -0.10 2.62 0.41
N PRO A 312 0.08 3.92 0.66
CA PRO A 312 1.29 4.62 0.25
C PRO A 312 2.48 4.09 1.05
N PHE A 313 3.57 3.82 0.36
CA PHE A 313 4.85 3.49 0.98
C PHE A 313 5.98 4.24 0.28
N ILE A 314 6.83 4.92 1.04
CA ILE A 314 7.91 5.74 0.51
C ILE A 314 9.23 5.26 1.09
N VAL A 315 10.22 5.04 0.22
CA VAL A 315 11.60 4.75 0.62
C VAL A 315 12.57 5.68 -0.12
N TYR A 316 13.65 6.01 0.54
CA TYR A 316 14.79 6.67 -0.09
C TYR A 316 15.86 5.64 -0.46
N ASP A 317 16.42 5.78 -1.63
CA ASP A 317 17.54 4.96 -2.12
C ASP A 317 18.75 5.83 -2.41
N ASP A 318 19.79 5.68 -1.60
CA ASP A 318 21.03 6.45 -1.68
C ASP A 318 21.77 6.28 -3.02
N GLU A 319 21.67 5.09 -3.64
CA GLU A 319 22.38 4.77 -4.88
C GLU A 319 21.79 5.52 -6.07
N SER A 320 20.47 5.57 -6.17
CA SER A 320 19.77 6.32 -7.23
C SER A 320 19.58 7.80 -6.90
N GLY A 321 19.55 8.15 -5.61
CA GLY A 321 19.25 9.50 -5.11
C GLY A 321 17.77 9.87 -5.18
N TYR A 322 16.87 8.90 -5.34
CA TYR A 322 15.43 9.11 -5.43
C TYR A 322 14.68 8.57 -4.23
N TYR A 323 13.56 9.22 -3.93
CA TYR A 323 12.45 8.66 -3.16
C TYR A 323 11.53 7.92 -4.10
N TYR A 324 11.21 6.68 -3.81
CA TYR A 324 10.23 5.88 -4.53
C TYR A 324 8.96 5.79 -3.70
N MET A 325 7.84 6.15 -4.32
CA MET A 325 6.50 6.01 -3.73
C MET A 325 5.76 4.91 -4.45
N PHE A 326 5.35 3.91 -3.68
CA PHE A 326 4.50 2.82 -4.16
C PHE A 326 3.07 3.08 -3.72
N LEU A 327 2.14 2.90 -4.64
CA LEU A 327 0.71 3.01 -4.40
C LEU A 327 0.02 1.78 -4.98
N THR A 328 -1.10 1.41 -4.39
CA THR A 328 -1.93 0.33 -4.91
C THR A 328 -3.22 0.88 -5.49
N TYR A 329 -3.58 0.39 -6.67
CA TYR A 329 -4.76 0.79 -7.44
C TYR A 329 -5.69 -0.40 -7.65
N GLY A 330 -6.95 -0.14 -7.94
CA GLY A 330 -7.97 -1.18 -8.12
C GLY A 330 -8.70 -1.49 -6.82
N GLY A 331 -9.35 -2.62 -6.72
CA GLY A 331 -10.04 -3.09 -5.53
C GLY A 331 -9.38 -4.32 -4.93
N LEU A 332 -9.51 -4.51 -3.63
CA LEU A 332 -8.81 -5.54 -2.84
C LEU A 332 -9.36 -6.97 -3.00
N GLY A 333 -10.54 -7.13 -3.60
CA GLY A 333 -11.10 -8.47 -3.86
C GLY A 333 -10.32 -9.21 -4.96
N ALA A 334 -10.33 -10.53 -4.96
CA ALA A 334 -9.55 -11.35 -5.90
C ALA A 334 -9.78 -10.99 -7.38
N LEU A 335 -10.99 -10.52 -7.73
CA LEU A 335 -11.36 -10.14 -9.10
C LEU A 335 -11.44 -8.61 -9.30
N ASP A 336 -11.00 -7.80 -8.36
CA ASP A 336 -11.14 -6.34 -8.40
C ASP A 336 -9.91 -5.62 -8.98
N GLY A 337 -8.91 -6.39 -9.42
CA GLY A 337 -7.79 -5.88 -10.20
C GLY A 337 -6.79 -5.04 -9.42
N TYR A 338 -6.59 -5.35 -8.14
CA TYR A 338 -5.57 -4.72 -7.31
C TYR A 338 -4.21 -4.83 -7.98
N ASN A 339 -3.43 -3.75 -8.00
CA ASN A 339 -2.14 -3.70 -8.68
C ASN A 339 -1.24 -2.63 -8.06
N ILE A 340 0.08 -2.81 -8.15
CA ILE A 340 1.06 -1.89 -7.56
C ILE A 340 1.62 -0.98 -8.64
N ARG A 341 1.74 0.32 -8.31
CA ARG A 341 2.33 1.34 -9.17
C ARG A 341 3.40 2.13 -8.45
N GLU A 342 4.43 2.47 -9.21
CA GLU A 342 5.62 3.18 -8.75
C GLU A 342 5.63 4.61 -9.28
N TYR A 343 6.11 5.52 -8.42
CA TYR A 343 6.45 6.91 -8.71
C TYR A 343 7.80 7.23 -8.08
N ARG A 344 8.48 8.27 -8.52
CA ARG A 344 9.72 8.73 -7.89
C ARG A 344 9.81 10.24 -7.78
N SER A 345 10.61 10.74 -6.82
CA SER A 345 10.90 12.15 -6.59
C SER A 345 12.33 12.34 -6.07
N GLU A 346 12.91 13.53 -6.23
CA GLU A 346 14.15 13.94 -5.60
C GLU A 346 13.93 14.47 -4.16
N ASN A 347 12.68 14.66 -3.75
CA ASN A 347 12.30 15.20 -2.44
C ASN A 347 11.27 14.28 -1.73
N PRO A 348 11.30 14.22 -0.39
CA PRO A 348 10.39 13.35 0.38
C PRO A 348 8.91 13.72 0.21
N ASP A 349 8.64 14.99 -0.06
CA ASP A 349 7.29 15.55 -0.24
C ASP A 349 6.91 15.81 -1.70
N GLY A 350 7.65 15.21 -2.64
CA GLY A 350 7.42 15.33 -4.08
C GLY A 350 7.96 16.63 -4.72
N PRO A 351 7.58 16.97 -5.97
CA PRO A 351 6.56 16.24 -6.73
C PRO A 351 7.03 14.85 -7.18
N TYR A 352 6.15 13.87 -7.03
CA TYR A 352 6.38 12.52 -7.54
C TYR A 352 5.94 12.41 -8.99
N VAL A 353 6.74 11.73 -9.82
CA VAL A 353 6.46 11.51 -11.25
C VAL A 353 6.44 10.01 -11.57
N ASP A 354 5.65 9.63 -12.57
CA ASP A 354 5.70 8.29 -13.18
C ASP A 354 6.75 8.22 -14.30
N ALA A 355 7.00 7.04 -14.87
CA ALA A 355 8.02 6.84 -15.90
C ALA A 355 7.70 7.55 -17.21
N ALA A 356 6.45 7.92 -17.47
CA ALA A 356 6.06 8.76 -18.60
C ALA A 356 6.24 10.26 -18.33
N GLY A 357 6.62 10.65 -17.09
CA GLY A 357 6.89 12.03 -16.68
C GLY A 357 5.66 12.81 -16.21
N SER A 358 4.53 12.15 -15.95
CA SER A 358 3.34 12.79 -15.39
C SER A 358 3.46 12.90 -13.87
N TYR A 359 3.04 14.02 -13.29
CA TYR A 359 3.00 14.15 -11.82
C TYR A 359 1.90 13.29 -11.22
N ALA A 360 2.16 12.67 -10.07
CA ALA A 360 1.18 11.86 -9.35
C ALA A 360 -0.07 12.66 -8.91
N THR A 361 0.04 13.99 -8.85
CA THR A 361 -1.07 14.91 -8.60
C THR A 361 -1.86 15.29 -9.87
N ASP A 362 -1.42 14.87 -11.06
CA ASP A 362 -2.15 15.13 -12.29
C ASP A 362 -3.29 14.14 -12.46
N MET A 363 -4.48 14.64 -12.79
CA MET A 363 -5.69 13.82 -13.00
C MET A 363 -5.56 12.76 -14.11
N VAL A 364 -4.51 12.84 -14.92
CA VAL A 364 -4.22 11.92 -16.03
C VAL A 364 -3.04 10.99 -15.76
N SER A 365 -2.37 11.14 -14.61
CA SER A 365 -1.25 10.27 -14.26
C SER A 365 -1.75 8.85 -14.01
N THR A 366 -1.09 7.87 -14.60
CA THR A 366 -1.44 6.46 -14.41
C THR A 366 -0.54 5.77 -13.41
N GLY A 367 0.65 6.32 -13.11
CA GLY A 367 1.71 5.61 -12.41
C GLY A 367 2.31 4.49 -13.25
N THR A 368 3.50 4.07 -12.91
CA THR A 368 4.18 2.95 -13.56
C THR A 368 3.72 1.64 -12.96
N LYS A 369 2.90 0.87 -13.68
CA LYS A 369 2.36 -0.42 -13.19
C LYS A 369 3.48 -1.45 -13.15
N ILE A 370 3.92 -1.83 -11.95
CA ILE A 370 5.02 -2.80 -11.78
C ILE A 370 4.54 -4.24 -11.66
N ILE A 371 3.30 -4.46 -11.25
CA ILE A 371 2.64 -5.79 -11.21
C ILE A 371 1.12 -5.63 -11.27
N GLY A 372 0.44 -6.62 -11.79
CA GLY A 372 -1.01 -6.85 -11.78
C GLY A 372 -1.29 -8.35 -11.81
N ASN A 373 -2.50 -8.76 -12.19
CA ASN A 373 -2.86 -10.17 -12.28
C ASN A 373 -2.04 -10.87 -13.37
N TYR A 374 -1.49 -12.03 -13.07
CA TYR A 374 -0.69 -12.81 -14.02
C TYR A 374 -0.76 -14.31 -13.76
N GLN A 375 -0.36 -15.10 -14.76
CA GLN A 375 -0.12 -16.53 -14.65
C GLN A 375 0.86 -16.96 -15.74
N PHE A 376 2.02 -17.48 -15.37
CA PHE A 376 2.89 -18.17 -16.32
C PHE A 376 2.31 -19.55 -16.66
N SER A 377 2.66 -20.11 -17.82
CA SER A 377 2.07 -21.36 -18.29
C SER A 377 2.34 -22.58 -17.40
N THR A 378 3.37 -22.50 -16.57
CA THR A 378 3.76 -23.55 -15.63
C THR A 378 3.20 -23.35 -14.21
N ASP A 379 2.48 -22.27 -13.96
CA ASP A 379 1.89 -22.00 -12.66
C ASP A 379 0.53 -22.70 -12.56
N ASP A 380 0.29 -23.38 -11.45
CA ASP A 380 -0.96 -24.13 -11.23
C ASP A 380 -2.16 -23.18 -11.11
N GLU A 381 -1.95 -21.98 -10.56
CA GLU A 381 -2.99 -20.96 -10.34
C GLU A 381 -2.52 -19.56 -10.71
N ALA A 382 -3.47 -18.71 -11.04
CA ALA A 382 -3.20 -17.30 -11.30
C ALA A 382 -2.93 -16.53 -10.00
N VAL A 383 -1.95 -15.63 -10.05
CA VAL A 383 -1.77 -14.58 -9.05
C VAL A 383 -2.78 -13.48 -9.34
N LEU A 384 -3.59 -13.15 -8.35
CA LEU A 384 -4.66 -12.17 -8.43
C LEU A 384 -4.48 -11.07 -7.39
N SER A 385 -4.85 -9.87 -7.78
CA SER A 385 -4.94 -8.70 -6.89
C SER A 385 -3.71 -8.49 -6.00
N PRO A 386 -2.48 -8.47 -6.57
CA PRO A 386 -1.29 -8.12 -5.80
C PRO A 386 -1.34 -6.64 -5.40
N GLY A 387 -1.17 -6.35 -4.11
CA GLY A 387 -1.27 -4.96 -3.69
C GLY A 387 -1.01 -4.72 -2.22
N HIS A 388 -1.27 -3.49 -1.82
CA HIS A 388 -1.01 -2.90 -0.51
C HIS A 388 0.41 -3.26 -0.05
N SER A 389 1.38 -2.63 -0.68
CA SER A 389 2.78 -3.03 -0.60
C SER A 389 3.62 -2.13 0.29
N SER A 390 4.67 -2.72 0.80
CA SER A 390 5.79 -2.02 1.43
C SER A 390 7.10 -2.32 0.72
N CYS A 391 8.11 -1.52 0.97
CA CYS A 391 9.42 -1.66 0.34
C CYS A 391 10.54 -1.52 1.40
N LEU A 392 11.55 -2.35 1.31
CA LEU A 392 12.74 -2.30 2.16
C LEU A 392 13.98 -2.04 1.31
N VAL A 393 14.71 -0.97 1.61
CA VAL A 393 16.10 -0.81 1.21
C VAL A 393 16.94 -1.36 2.35
N ASP A 394 17.59 -2.52 2.13
CA ASP A 394 18.34 -3.21 3.16
C ASP A 394 19.75 -2.61 3.34
N ASP A 395 20.42 -2.92 4.44
CA ASP A 395 21.75 -2.41 4.80
C ASP A 395 22.83 -2.70 3.75
N ASP A 396 22.65 -3.73 2.93
CA ASP A 396 23.55 -4.08 1.83
C ASP A 396 23.19 -3.44 0.48
N GLY A 397 22.19 -2.54 0.48
CA GLY A 397 21.73 -1.81 -0.70
C GLY A 397 20.76 -2.59 -1.58
N ARG A 398 20.39 -3.84 -1.23
CA ARG A 398 19.33 -4.58 -1.93
C ARG A 398 17.96 -4.01 -1.58
N ILE A 399 17.05 -4.08 -2.54
CA ILE A 399 15.70 -3.54 -2.41
C ILE A 399 14.70 -4.69 -2.55
N TYR A 400 13.73 -4.71 -1.66
CA TYR A 400 12.69 -5.74 -1.63
C TYR A 400 11.32 -5.11 -1.61
N GLN A 401 10.44 -5.57 -2.50
CA GLN A 401 9.02 -5.26 -2.49
C GLN A 401 8.28 -6.37 -1.76
N VAL A 402 7.45 -5.98 -0.78
CA VAL A 402 6.65 -6.89 0.03
C VAL A 402 5.19 -6.51 -0.12
N TYR A 403 4.33 -7.46 -0.45
CA TYR A 403 2.92 -7.20 -0.72
C TYR A 403 2.08 -8.45 -0.43
N HIS A 404 0.78 -8.32 -0.35
CA HIS A 404 -0.10 -9.48 -0.35
C HIS A 404 -0.67 -9.73 -1.74
N GLN A 405 -0.97 -10.99 -2.03
CA GLN A 405 -1.66 -11.39 -3.25
C GLN A 405 -2.75 -12.42 -2.93
N ARG A 406 -3.68 -12.57 -3.85
CA ARG A 406 -4.76 -13.54 -3.77
C ARG A 406 -4.61 -14.60 -4.85
N TYR A 407 -5.37 -15.67 -4.69
CA TYR A 407 -5.46 -16.77 -5.64
C TYR A 407 -6.91 -17.01 -6.03
N ASN A 408 -7.13 -17.71 -7.14
CA ASN A 408 -8.45 -18.11 -7.58
C ASN A 408 -8.87 -19.42 -6.88
N ASP A 409 -9.07 -19.34 -5.56
CA ASP A 409 -9.49 -20.45 -4.70
C ASP A 409 -11.00 -20.73 -4.74
N GLY A 410 -11.74 -20.04 -5.62
CA GLY A 410 -13.20 -20.12 -5.75
C GLY A 410 -13.98 -19.29 -4.74
N GLU A 411 -13.36 -18.83 -3.66
CA GLU A 411 -13.95 -17.95 -2.63
C GLU A 411 -13.31 -16.57 -2.62
N GLY A 412 -12.08 -16.44 -3.15
CA GLY A 412 -11.35 -15.17 -3.29
C GLY A 412 -10.92 -14.54 -1.96
N THR A 413 -10.92 -15.33 -0.89
CA THR A 413 -10.62 -14.84 0.47
C THR A 413 -9.20 -15.13 0.91
N PHE A 414 -8.59 -16.17 0.35
CA PHE A 414 -7.23 -16.55 0.69
C PHE A 414 -6.22 -15.53 0.13
N HIS A 415 -5.28 -15.12 0.96
CA HIS A 415 -4.16 -14.26 0.56
C HIS A 415 -2.89 -14.68 1.28
N ASN A 416 -1.74 -14.41 0.67
CA ASN A 416 -0.45 -14.56 1.31
C ASN A 416 0.51 -13.43 0.97
N VAL A 417 1.54 -13.31 1.78
CA VAL A 417 2.62 -12.34 1.57
C VAL A 417 3.58 -12.86 0.52
N GLN A 418 4.04 -11.95 -0.34
CA GLN A 418 5.12 -12.19 -1.29
C GLN A 418 6.25 -11.19 -1.07
N VAL A 419 7.46 -11.65 -1.33
CA VAL A 419 8.67 -10.84 -1.34
C VAL A 419 9.35 -10.99 -2.68
N HIS A 420 9.58 -9.89 -3.39
CA HIS A 420 10.32 -9.86 -4.63
C HIS A 420 11.50 -8.91 -4.53
N GLN A 421 12.65 -9.28 -5.07
CA GLN A 421 13.76 -8.35 -5.18
C GLN A 421 13.47 -7.32 -6.27
N MET A 422 13.79 -6.06 -6.00
CA MET A 422 13.81 -5.01 -6.99
C MET A 422 15.24 -4.68 -7.41
N LEU A 423 15.41 -4.34 -8.67
CA LEU A 423 16.71 -3.95 -9.23
C LEU A 423 16.64 -2.54 -9.83
N ARG A 424 17.73 -1.80 -9.69
CA ARG A 424 17.89 -0.49 -10.31
C ARG A 424 18.17 -0.66 -11.79
N THR A 425 17.43 0.06 -12.60
CA THR A 425 17.67 0.15 -14.06
C THR A 425 18.66 1.26 -14.38
N ALA A 426 19.21 1.26 -15.60
CA ALA A 426 20.21 2.25 -16.02
C ALA A 426 19.72 3.72 -15.98
N ASN A 427 18.41 3.96 -15.99
CA ASN A 427 17.81 5.29 -15.91
C ASN A 427 17.24 5.62 -14.51
N GLY A 428 17.57 4.79 -13.49
CA GLY A 428 17.23 5.03 -12.10
C GLY A 428 15.77 4.74 -11.71
N TRP A 429 15.02 3.97 -12.52
CA TRP A 429 13.76 3.34 -12.09
C TRP A 429 14.05 2.01 -11.41
N LEU A 430 13.16 1.60 -10.53
CA LEU A 430 13.20 0.24 -10.00
C LEU A 430 12.40 -0.69 -10.88
N THR A 431 12.83 -1.93 -10.98
CA THR A 431 12.09 -2.98 -11.66
C THR A 431 12.02 -4.21 -10.79
N MET A 432 10.83 -4.77 -10.62
CA MET A 432 10.57 -5.92 -9.75
C MET A 432 10.81 -7.22 -10.51
N LEU A 433 11.64 -8.12 -9.96
CA LEU A 433 11.89 -9.42 -10.56
C LEU A 433 10.61 -10.28 -10.57
N PRO A 434 10.41 -11.12 -11.61
CA PRO A 434 9.16 -11.85 -11.79
C PRO A 434 8.95 -13.03 -10.84
N LEU A 435 9.97 -13.50 -10.14
CA LEU A 435 9.90 -14.62 -9.20
C LEU A 435 10.07 -14.15 -7.77
N SER A 436 9.39 -14.83 -6.84
CA SER A 436 9.55 -14.59 -5.41
C SER A 436 11.01 -14.74 -4.99
N TYR A 437 11.47 -13.86 -4.11
CA TYR A 437 12.84 -13.85 -3.61
C TYR A 437 13.23 -15.19 -2.97
N ASN A 438 14.34 -15.75 -3.42
CA ASN A 438 14.89 -17.02 -2.92
C ASN A 438 16.42 -16.95 -2.75
N GLY A 439 16.93 -15.78 -2.32
CA GLY A 439 18.35 -15.57 -2.06
C GLY A 439 19.18 -15.22 -3.29
N GLU A 440 18.55 -14.83 -4.40
CA GLU A 440 19.22 -14.39 -5.61
C GLU A 440 20.01 -13.09 -5.40
N THR A 441 21.03 -12.92 -6.23
CA THR A 441 21.82 -11.69 -6.30
C THR A 441 22.12 -11.39 -7.75
N ALA A 442 21.78 -10.17 -8.18
CA ALA A 442 22.08 -9.73 -9.53
C ALA A 442 23.58 -9.63 -9.76
N SER A 443 24.03 -10.07 -10.91
CA SER A 443 25.42 -10.01 -11.34
C SER A 443 25.49 -9.73 -12.83
N ALA A 444 26.60 -9.20 -13.30
CA ALA A 444 26.83 -8.97 -14.74
C ALA A 444 26.55 -10.23 -15.57
N VAL A 445 25.84 -10.05 -16.67
CA VAL A 445 25.49 -11.13 -17.60
C VAL A 445 26.13 -10.90 -18.98
N THR A 446 26.31 -12.00 -19.72
CA THR A 446 26.75 -11.97 -21.10
C THR A 446 25.61 -12.35 -22.04
N THR A 447 25.75 -12.09 -23.34
CA THR A 447 24.76 -12.50 -24.34
C THR A 447 24.49 -14.01 -24.33
N SER A 448 25.49 -14.83 -23.98
CA SER A 448 25.30 -16.27 -23.85
C SER A 448 24.51 -16.69 -22.64
N ASP A 449 24.62 -15.95 -21.54
CA ASP A 449 23.90 -16.26 -20.29
C ASP A 449 22.39 -16.02 -20.40
N ILE A 450 22.01 -15.06 -21.26
CA ILE A 450 20.61 -14.65 -21.45
C ILE A 450 19.93 -15.30 -22.68
N SER A 451 20.67 -16.09 -23.47
CA SER A 451 20.11 -16.71 -24.69
C SER A 451 19.21 -17.89 -24.31
N GLY A 452 18.01 -17.94 -24.90
CA GLY A 452 17.05 -19.03 -24.67
C GLY A 452 15.61 -18.63 -24.98
N SER A 453 14.69 -19.57 -24.73
CA SER A 453 13.24 -19.35 -24.79
C SER A 453 12.74 -18.79 -23.47
N TYR A 454 11.74 -17.91 -23.56
CA TYR A 454 11.13 -17.23 -22.41
C TYR A 454 9.61 -17.14 -22.57
N GLU A 455 8.93 -17.11 -21.45
CA GLU A 455 7.58 -16.60 -21.36
C GLU A 455 7.64 -15.14 -20.91
N ALA A 456 6.95 -14.25 -21.62
CA ALA A 456 6.93 -12.82 -21.36
C ALA A 456 5.52 -12.32 -21.02
N ILE A 457 5.43 -11.39 -20.08
CA ILE A 457 4.19 -10.73 -19.65
C ILE A 457 4.41 -9.22 -19.67
N PHE A 458 3.42 -8.47 -20.18
CA PHE A 458 3.41 -7.02 -20.15
C PHE A 458 2.33 -6.53 -19.20
N PHE A 459 2.73 -5.83 -18.15
CA PHE A 459 1.80 -5.09 -17.30
C PHE A 459 1.59 -3.70 -17.90
N SER A 460 0.35 -3.41 -18.27
CA SER A 460 -0.04 -2.12 -18.84
C SER A 460 -0.86 -1.31 -17.86
N PRO A 461 -0.60 0.00 -17.71
CA PRO A 461 -1.42 0.85 -16.86
C PRO A 461 -2.77 1.17 -17.50
N ASP A 462 -3.14 0.48 -18.56
CA ASP A 462 -4.33 0.76 -19.34
C ASP A 462 -5.56 0.92 -18.46
N THR A 463 -6.01 2.15 -18.45
CA THR A 463 -7.30 2.52 -17.94
C THR A 463 -8.32 2.14 -19.00
N LYS A 464 -9.03 1.07 -18.79
CA LYS A 464 -10.22 0.84 -19.61
C LYS A 464 -11.24 1.87 -19.20
N ASN A 465 -11.45 2.84 -20.09
CA ASN A 465 -12.47 3.85 -19.99
C ASN A 465 -13.86 3.18 -20.08
N THR A 466 -14.26 2.47 -19.01
CA THR A 466 -15.55 1.82 -18.92
C THR A 466 -16.21 2.26 -17.63
N ASP A 467 -17.46 2.76 -17.75
CA ASP A 467 -18.33 3.03 -16.60
C ASP A 467 -18.78 1.74 -15.89
N ASP A 468 -18.26 0.60 -16.30
CA ASP A 468 -18.63 -0.73 -15.84
C ASP A 468 -17.42 -1.39 -15.15
N TRP A 469 -17.36 -1.25 -13.85
CA TRP A 469 -16.32 -1.81 -12.99
C TRP A 469 -16.14 -3.31 -13.17
N SER A 470 -17.21 -4.05 -13.52
CA SER A 470 -17.15 -5.49 -13.76
C SER A 470 -16.29 -5.87 -14.98
N LYS A 471 -15.90 -4.90 -15.80
CA LYS A 471 -15.07 -5.11 -16.98
C LYS A 471 -13.60 -4.74 -16.79
N ILE A 472 -13.24 -4.12 -15.65
CA ILE A 472 -11.86 -3.74 -15.33
C ILE A 472 -11.12 -4.91 -14.66
N THR A 473 -11.85 -5.86 -14.15
CA THR A 473 -11.49 -6.72 -13.06
C THR A 473 -10.84 -8.05 -13.43
N ASP A 474 -11.10 -8.61 -14.60
CA ASP A 474 -10.77 -10.02 -14.89
C ASP A 474 -9.59 -10.24 -15.83
N ILE A 475 -8.70 -9.25 -15.98
CA ILE A 475 -7.60 -9.43 -16.92
C ILE A 475 -6.40 -9.99 -16.20
N ILE A 476 -6.20 -11.28 -16.37
CA ILE A 476 -4.89 -11.91 -16.23
C ILE A 476 -4.11 -11.50 -17.48
N GLU A 477 -2.95 -10.88 -17.28
CA GLU A 477 -2.12 -10.44 -18.39
C GLU A 477 -1.68 -11.64 -19.25
N PRO A 478 -1.83 -11.58 -20.57
CA PRO A 478 -1.52 -12.71 -21.43
C PRO A 478 -0.03 -12.99 -21.48
N VAL A 479 0.32 -14.27 -21.55
CA VAL A 479 1.68 -14.72 -21.79
C VAL A 479 1.99 -14.66 -23.30
N SER A 480 3.13 -14.07 -23.63
CA SER A 480 3.72 -14.04 -24.97
C SER A 480 4.94 -14.95 -25.04
N ALA A 481 5.11 -15.67 -26.13
CA ALA A 481 6.34 -16.41 -26.37
C ALA A 481 7.48 -15.44 -26.73
N ALA A 482 8.64 -15.62 -26.10
CA ALA A 482 9.81 -14.82 -26.40
C ALA A 482 11.06 -15.69 -26.57
N GLU A 483 12.01 -15.25 -27.40
CA GLU A 483 13.33 -15.88 -27.58
C GLU A 483 14.41 -14.80 -27.58
N ILE A 484 15.47 -15.02 -26.81
CA ILE A 484 16.65 -14.14 -26.85
C ILE A 484 17.79 -14.89 -27.52
N LYS A 485 18.34 -14.28 -28.59
CA LYS A 485 19.45 -14.83 -29.37
C LYS A 485 20.28 -13.72 -29.98
N ASP A 486 21.59 -13.80 -29.86
CA ASP A 486 22.56 -12.90 -30.51
C ASP A 486 22.29 -11.39 -30.30
N GLY A 487 21.76 -11.01 -29.09
CA GLY A 487 21.42 -9.63 -28.76
C GLY A 487 20.11 -9.13 -29.40
N ILE A 488 19.26 -10.05 -29.80
CA ILE A 488 17.90 -9.78 -30.29
C ILE A 488 16.91 -10.51 -29.37
N ILE A 489 15.87 -9.84 -28.96
CA ILE A 489 14.70 -10.47 -28.37
C ILE A 489 13.58 -10.53 -29.42
N THR A 490 13.06 -11.72 -29.63
CA THR A 490 11.87 -11.95 -30.49
C THR A 490 10.67 -12.16 -29.57
N ILE A 491 9.62 -11.38 -29.70
CA ILE A 491 8.37 -11.50 -28.94
C ILE A 491 7.22 -11.66 -29.93
N ASP A 492 6.49 -12.76 -29.84
CA ASP A 492 5.39 -13.12 -30.74
C ASP A 492 5.79 -13.01 -32.24
N GLY A 493 7.03 -13.42 -32.55
CA GLY A 493 7.58 -13.42 -33.90
C GLY A 493 8.12 -12.06 -34.39
N ASN A 494 8.10 -11.01 -33.58
CA ASN A 494 8.68 -9.70 -33.93
C ASN A 494 10.03 -9.53 -33.24
N GLU A 495 11.03 -9.11 -34.00
CA GLU A 495 12.41 -8.94 -33.55
C GLU A 495 12.70 -7.52 -33.07
N TYR A 496 13.36 -7.41 -31.90
CA TYR A 496 13.75 -6.14 -31.30
C TYR A 496 15.21 -6.23 -30.82
N PRO A 497 16.06 -5.23 -31.14
CA PRO A 497 17.43 -5.18 -30.63
C PRO A 497 17.43 -4.99 -29.11
N LEU A 498 18.10 -5.91 -28.40
CA LEU A 498 18.34 -5.85 -26.97
C LEU A 498 19.80 -5.45 -26.75
N LYS A 499 20.03 -4.34 -26.06
CA LYS A 499 21.36 -3.83 -25.78
C LYS A 499 21.69 -4.07 -24.30
N LEU A 500 22.62 -4.98 -24.02
CA LEU A 500 23.22 -5.13 -22.70
C LEU A 500 24.16 -3.97 -22.40
N ASP A 501 24.18 -3.51 -21.17
CA ASP A 501 25.19 -2.59 -20.68
C ASP A 501 26.48 -3.34 -20.34
N GLU A 502 27.62 -2.73 -20.60
CA GLU A 502 28.92 -3.40 -20.45
C GLU A 502 29.21 -3.73 -18.98
N ASN A 503 29.57 -5.00 -18.70
CA ASN A 503 29.86 -5.50 -17.36
C ASN A 503 28.73 -5.24 -16.33
N SER A 504 27.48 -5.30 -16.76
CA SER A 504 26.30 -5.05 -15.95
C SER A 504 25.26 -6.18 -16.11
N TYR A 505 24.26 -6.15 -15.27
CA TYR A 505 23.02 -6.90 -15.41
C TYR A 505 21.91 -6.10 -16.11
N THR A 506 22.15 -4.82 -16.41
CA THR A 506 21.14 -3.94 -17.00
C THR A 506 21.14 -4.00 -18.52
N PHE A 507 20.00 -3.63 -19.10
CA PHE A 507 19.82 -3.58 -20.55
C PHE A 507 18.84 -2.47 -20.96
N THR A 508 18.88 -2.14 -22.24
CA THR A 508 17.89 -1.27 -22.88
C THR A 508 17.26 -2.00 -24.06
N LEU A 509 15.95 -1.89 -24.22
CA LEU A 509 15.16 -2.52 -25.26
C LEU A 509 14.18 -1.50 -25.85
N ASN A 510 14.08 -1.42 -27.18
CA ASN A 510 13.08 -0.58 -27.85
C ASN A 510 12.05 -1.46 -28.55
N ILE A 511 10.80 -1.34 -28.15
CA ILE A 511 9.66 -2.05 -28.76
C ILE A 511 8.74 -1.01 -29.39
N ASN A 512 8.71 -0.93 -30.70
CA ASN A 512 7.81 -0.06 -31.47
C ASN A 512 7.89 1.44 -31.07
N GLY A 513 9.08 1.92 -30.72
CA GLY A 513 9.31 3.32 -30.32
C GLY A 513 8.99 3.61 -28.84
N GLU A 514 8.80 2.59 -28.02
CA GLU A 514 8.74 2.63 -26.57
C GLU A 514 10.05 2.05 -26.02
N THR A 515 10.69 2.75 -25.10
CA THR A 515 11.98 2.34 -24.55
C THR A 515 11.80 1.73 -23.17
N PHE A 516 12.26 0.49 -23.04
CA PHE A 516 12.32 -0.26 -21.79
C PHE A 516 13.74 -0.23 -21.24
N TYR A 517 13.87 0.04 -19.96
CA TYR A 517 15.11 -0.08 -19.20
C TYR A 517 14.94 -1.19 -18.17
N GLY A 518 15.80 -2.19 -18.21
CA GLY A 518 15.60 -3.39 -17.42
C GLY A 518 16.86 -4.00 -16.86
N ALA A 519 16.65 -5.11 -16.18
CA ALA A 519 17.66 -5.89 -15.50
C ALA A 519 17.42 -7.39 -15.68
N PHE A 520 18.52 -8.14 -15.75
CA PHE A 520 18.53 -9.61 -15.70
C PHE A 520 18.93 -10.09 -14.32
N CYS A 521 18.33 -11.17 -13.86
CA CYS A 521 18.76 -11.89 -12.67
C CYS A 521 18.44 -13.38 -12.80
N THR A 522 19.28 -14.22 -12.22
CA THR A 522 18.97 -15.65 -12.10
C THR A 522 18.11 -15.86 -10.86
N GLY A 523 16.87 -16.28 -11.04
CA GLY A 523 15.96 -16.68 -9.97
C GLY A 523 15.80 -18.20 -9.87
N LYS A 524 14.89 -18.67 -9.02
CA LYS A 524 14.56 -20.09 -8.88
C LYS A 524 13.09 -20.35 -9.23
N LYS A 525 12.85 -21.31 -10.10
CA LYS A 525 11.52 -21.84 -10.42
C LYS A 525 11.53 -23.37 -10.36
N GLY A 526 10.62 -23.97 -9.57
CA GLY A 526 10.58 -25.43 -9.38
C GLY A 526 11.92 -26.01 -8.90
N GLY A 527 12.63 -25.30 -8.03
CA GLY A 527 13.94 -25.68 -7.51
C GLY A 527 15.12 -25.58 -8.50
N LYS A 528 14.90 -25.07 -9.73
CA LYS A 528 15.93 -24.86 -10.76
C LYS A 528 16.25 -23.39 -10.90
N ASN A 529 17.53 -23.10 -11.17
CA ASN A 529 17.92 -21.75 -11.56
C ASN A 529 17.44 -21.46 -12.97
N VAL A 530 16.74 -20.35 -13.14
CA VAL A 530 16.24 -19.85 -14.41
C VAL A 530 16.62 -18.39 -14.58
N MET A 531 16.93 -17.97 -15.80
CA MET A 531 17.15 -16.56 -16.09
C MET A 531 15.82 -15.83 -16.11
N THR A 532 15.79 -14.67 -15.47
CA THR A 532 14.64 -13.76 -15.51
C THR A 532 15.06 -12.39 -15.98
N LEU A 533 14.12 -11.65 -16.53
CA LEU A 533 14.29 -10.23 -16.80
C LEU A 533 13.05 -9.44 -16.37
N SER A 534 13.29 -8.22 -15.97
CA SER A 534 12.22 -7.25 -15.76
C SER A 534 12.66 -5.88 -16.27
N ALA A 535 11.74 -5.11 -16.84
CA ALA A 535 12.03 -3.79 -17.39
C ALA A 535 10.84 -2.85 -17.26
N VAL A 536 11.12 -1.58 -16.99
CA VAL A 536 10.15 -0.48 -16.92
C VAL A 536 10.30 0.39 -18.17
N SER A 537 9.18 0.79 -18.78
CA SER A 537 9.17 1.61 -19.98
C SER A 537 8.93 3.09 -19.71
N ASP A 538 9.32 3.93 -20.67
CA ASP A 538 9.01 5.36 -20.74
C ASP A 538 7.51 5.67 -20.99
N ARG A 539 6.63 4.65 -20.91
CA ARG A 539 5.17 4.73 -21.02
C ARG A 539 4.43 3.99 -19.90
N ASN A 540 5.05 3.90 -18.73
CA ASN A 540 4.46 3.31 -17.53
C ASN A 540 4.14 1.80 -17.61
N ARG A 541 4.74 1.07 -18.57
CA ARG A 541 4.56 -0.37 -18.71
C ARG A 541 5.72 -1.13 -18.10
N THR A 542 5.46 -2.33 -17.62
CA THR A 542 6.49 -3.27 -17.17
C THR A 542 6.46 -4.52 -18.01
N LEU A 543 7.65 -4.98 -18.41
CA LEU A 543 7.89 -6.26 -19.06
C LEU A 543 8.54 -7.20 -18.06
N TRP A 544 7.94 -8.35 -17.84
CA TRP A 544 8.55 -9.50 -17.17
C TRP A 544 8.82 -10.61 -18.16
N ALA A 545 9.93 -11.34 -18.01
CA ALA A 545 10.07 -12.62 -18.69
C ALA A 545 10.87 -13.63 -17.84
N VAL A 546 10.52 -14.89 -17.98
CA VAL A 546 11.11 -16.04 -17.26
C VAL A 546 11.54 -17.07 -18.29
N ALA A 547 12.79 -17.56 -18.22
CA ALA A 547 13.29 -18.59 -19.11
C ALA A 547 12.57 -19.93 -18.85
N GLU A 548 12.28 -20.69 -19.93
CA GLU A 548 11.65 -22.00 -19.91
C GLU A 548 12.60 -23.12 -19.43
#